data_267f0c389744264cef8b20fe62e7f060
#
_entry.id   267f0c389744264cef8b20fe62e7f060
#
_cell.length_a   1.000
_cell.length_b   1.000
_cell.length_c   1.000
_cell.angle_alpha   90.00
_cell.angle_beta   90.00
_cell.angle_gamma   90.00
#
_symmetry.space_group_name_H-M   'P 1'
#
loop_
_entity.id
_entity.type
_entity.pdbx_description
1 polymer ?
#
loop_
_entity_poly.entity_id
_entity_poly.type
_entity_poly.pdbx_seq_one_letter_code
_entity_poly.pdbx_strand_id
1 'polypeptide(L)' 'KRQAEEQAITDPVERFIYNFREYSDEKLQQVIDGKGYVPEAKKAAKQLLYRRRYGE' A
#
# COMPACT_ATOMS: atom_id res chain seq x y z
N LYS A 1 13.15 15.08 -16.35
CA LYS A 1 13.63 14.62 -15.18
C LYS A 1 12.62 14.52 -14.15
N ARG A 2 11.90 15.58 -13.89
CA ARG A 2 10.85 15.48 -12.97
C ARG A 2 9.82 14.55 -13.40
N GLN A 3 9.60 14.43 -14.67
CA GLN A 3 8.60 13.55 -15.19
C GLN A 3 8.87 12.12 -14.85
N ALA A 4 10.12 11.76 -14.84
CA ALA A 4 10.46 10.40 -14.49
C ALA A 4 10.04 10.09 -13.07
N GLU A 5 10.23 11.04 -12.19
CA GLU A 5 9.84 10.83 -10.83
C GLU A 5 8.35 10.72 -10.70
N GLU A 6 7.64 11.56 -11.41
CA GLU A 6 6.21 11.51 -11.36
C GLU A 6 5.69 10.20 -11.84
N GLN A 7 6.29 9.68 -12.87
CA GLN A 7 5.85 8.41 -13.40
C GLN A 7 6.07 7.32 -12.40
N ALA A 8 7.15 7.38 -11.69
CA ALA A 8 7.41 6.38 -10.68
C ALA A 8 6.36 6.44 -9.59
N ILE A 9 5.89 7.64 -9.29
CA ILE A 9 4.92 7.80 -8.23
C ILE A 9 3.54 7.41 -8.68
N THR A 10 3.31 7.33 -9.97
CA THR A 10 1.99 7.00 -10.45
C THR A 10 1.66 5.52 -10.32
N ASP A 11 2.60 4.70 -9.91
CA ASP A 11 2.31 3.30 -9.68
C ASP A 11 1.24 3.21 -8.60
N PRO A 12 0.09 2.62 -8.89
CA PRO A 12 -1.01 2.58 -7.92
C PRO A 12 -0.65 1.89 -6.63
N VAL A 13 0.15 0.84 -6.68
CA VAL A 13 0.54 0.15 -5.47
C VAL A 13 1.38 1.06 -4.59
N GLU A 14 2.31 1.77 -5.20
CA GLU A 14 3.16 2.67 -4.45
C GLU A 14 2.35 3.78 -3.81
N ARG A 15 1.36 4.29 -4.51
CA ARG A 15 0.54 5.35 -3.97
C ARG A 15 -0.25 4.84 -2.77
N PHE A 16 -0.78 3.64 -2.86
CA PHE A 16 -1.52 3.08 -1.75
C PHE A 16 -0.61 2.81 -0.57
N ILE A 17 0.61 2.37 -0.83
CA ILE A 17 1.55 2.15 0.25
C ILE A 17 1.79 3.46 0.99
N TYR A 18 1.98 4.52 0.25
CA TYR A 18 2.21 5.81 0.87
C TYR A 18 1.00 6.24 1.69
N ASN A 19 -0.19 6.08 1.16
CA ASN A 19 -1.40 6.46 1.84
C ASN A 19 -1.67 5.61 3.07
N PHE A 20 -1.31 4.33 2.99
CA PHE A 20 -1.62 3.40 4.06
C PHE A 20 -0.54 3.31 5.12
N ARG A 21 0.55 3.98 4.91
CA ARG A 21 1.68 3.85 5.84
C ARG A 21 1.31 4.25 7.27
N GLU A 22 0.30 5.08 7.41
CA GLU A 22 -0.12 5.50 8.74
C GLU A 22 -1.25 4.66 9.30
N TYR A 23 -1.70 3.69 8.55
CA TYR A 23 -2.78 2.83 8.99
C TYR A 23 -2.26 1.85 10.02
N SER A 24 -3.12 1.48 10.96
CA SER A 24 -2.76 0.47 11.92
C SER A 24 -2.79 -0.90 11.25
N ASP A 25 -2.21 -1.89 11.91
CA ASP A 25 -2.22 -3.25 11.36
C ASP A 25 -3.64 -3.73 11.16
N GLU A 26 -4.49 -3.42 12.11
CA GLU A 26 -5.88 -3.81 12.01
C GLU A 26 -6.53 -3.21 10.79
N LYS A 27 -6.25 -1.95 10.56
CA LYS A 27 -6.84 -1.27 9.43
C LYS A 27 -6.34 -1.89 8.12
N LEU A 28 -5.06 -2.19 8.06
CA LEU A 28 -4.51 -2.81 6.87
C LEU A 28 -5.14 -4.17 6.63
N GLN A 29 -5.38 -4.91 7.70
CA GLN A 29 -6.00 -6.21 7.56
C GLN A 29 -7.42 -6.06 7.02
N GLN A 30 -8.11 -5.02 7.43
CA GLN A 30 -9.44 -4.77 6.92
C GLN A 30 -9.43 -4.48 5.43
N VAL A 31 -8.41 -3.77 4.97
CA VAL A 31 -8.28 -3.50 3.55
C VAL A 31 -8.09 -4.80 2.79
N ILE A 32 -7.25 -5.68 3.32
CA ILE A 32 -6.99 -6.94 2.67
C ILE A 32 -8.24 -7.80 2.60
N ASP A 33 -9.01 -7.83 3.68
CA ASP A 33 -10.21 -8.65 3.73
C ASP A 33 -11.41 -8.01 3.06
N GLY A 34 -11.39 -6.71 2.89
CA GLY A 34 -12.52 -5.99 2.34
C GLY A 34 -12.75 -6.33 0.90
N LYS A 35 -13.99 -6.24 0.49
CA LYS A 35 -14.32 -6.52 -0.89
C LYS A 35 -14.47 -5.29 -1.74
N GLY A 36 -14.52 -4.15 -1.13
CA GLY A 36 -14.70 -2.93 -1.88
C GLY A 36 -13.40 -2.29 -2.34
N TYR A 37 -12.28 -2.91 -2.04
CA TYR A 37 -10.99 -2.33 -2.38
C TYR A 37 -10.46 -2.93 -3.66
N VAL A 38 -9.78 -2.09 -4.43
CA VAL A 38 -9.18 -2.56 -5.67
C VAL A 38 -8.00 -3.47 -5.35
N PRO A 39 -7.61 -4.33 -6.29
CA PRO A 39 -6.50 -5.26 -6.04
C PRO A 39 -5.20 -4.58 -5.65
N GLU A 40 -4.93 -3.42 -6.22
CA GLU A 40 -3.71 -2.71 -5.90
C GLU A 40 -3.68 -2.27 -4.45
N ALA A 41 -4.83 -1.88 -3.92
CA ALA A 41 -4.90 -1.47 -2.53
C ALA A 41 -4.63 -2.65 -1.62
N LYS A 42 -5.21 -3.80 -1.94
CA LYS A 42 -4.99 -4.98 -1.13
C LYS A 42 -3.53 -5.40 -1.16
N LYS A 43 -2.93 -5.31 -2.31
CA LYS A 43 -1.53 -5.67 -2.44
C LYS A 43 -0.66 -4.75 -1.59
N ALA A 44 -0.95 -3.45 -1.64
CA ALA A 44 -0.19 -2.50 -0.86
C ALA A 44 -0.32 -2.78 0.64
N ALA A 45 -1.53 -3.07 1.08
CA ALA A 45 -1.75 -3.36 2.48
C ALA A 45 -0.98 -4.60 2.91
N LYS A 46 -0.97 -5.61 2.06
CA LYS A 46 -0.23 -6.82 2.36
C LYS A 46 1.25 -6.53 2.48
N GLN A 47 1.79 -5.75 1.57
CA GLN A 47 3.21 -5.45 1.59
C GLN A 47 3.57 -4.69 2.85
N LEU A 48 2.73 -3.74 3.25
CA LEU A 48 2.99 -2.98 4.46
C LEU A 48 2.97 -3.88 5.69
N LEU A 49 2.00 -4.76 5.77
CA LEU A 49 1.92 -5.67 6.91
C LEU A 49 3.14 -6.57 6.94
N TYR A 50 3.54 -7.05 5.79
CA TYR A 50 4.71 -7.92 5.70
C TYR A 50 5.95 -7.20 6.22
N ARG A 51 6.13 -5.97 5.80
CA ARG A 51 7.28 -5.21 6.23
C ARG A 51 7.28 -4.99 7.74
N ARG A 52 6.11 -4.72 8.30
CA ARG A 52 6.03 -4.48 9.73
C ARG A 52 6.33 -5.72 10.52
N ARG A 53 5.99 -6.87 9.98
CA ARG A 53 6.22 -8.10 10.68
C ARG A 53 7.63 -8.61 10.52
N TYR A 54 8.12 -8.56 9.31
CA TYR A 54 9.42 -9.18 9.03
C TYR A 54 10.48 -8.17 8.70
N GLY A 55 10.12 -7.04 8.29
CA GLY A 55 11.04 -6.09 7.86
C GLY A 55 11.67 -5.37 8.87
N GLU A 56 11.93 -4.87 9.10
CA GLU A 56 12.52 -4.19 9.75
C GLU A 56 12.61 -3.46 9.60
#